data_053bd5d4ae539b15ac302aa85731fca9
#
_entry.id   053bd5d4ae539b15ac302aa85731fca9
#
_cell.length_a   1.000
_cell.length_b   1.000
_cell.length_c   1.000
_cell.angle_alpha   90.00
_cell.angle_beta   90.00
_cell.angle_gamma   90.00
#
_symmetry.space_group_name_H-M   'P 1'
#
loop_
_entity.id
_entity.type
_entity.pdbx_description
1 polymer ?
#
loop_
_entity_poly.entity_id
_entity_poly.type
_entity_poly.pdbx_seq_one_letter_code
_entity_poly.pdbx_strand_id
1 'polypeptide(L)'
;MNDRRRLHALCCLTCLFCAIFLVGGVGCSSTPTEQSRSKVDEEFERTSRAARMAFDNGKFQQAVSLYNQALERAYVLDDLNAIVDSQYNLAVCLTGLNSYVKALERVNQSKAELARAKQNIPADILLLEATIIYRMGKLDDAWQLTDMILPDPGRLSEAIRSKTYFLRGLIAGERDDINQLRKEIVSLGEPSTVGLRADREELVGRLAMAEGNWNEAIDAFDSTAEFRQDDFDYSEMVNALALAGRACEQAGKLSEASKRYLRAGRSAARQEENRDALNWLNRAEMLAGEAGDESTAKQARSYRKWLEAP
;
A
#
# COMPACT_ATOMS: atom_id res chain seq x y z
N MET A 1 -4.59 -5.86 22.62
CA MET A 1 -5.47 -6.13 21.49
C MET A 1 -5.41 -5.05 20.39
N ASN A 2 -4.55 -4.06 20.50
CA ASN A 2 -4.50 -2.88 19.56
C ASN A 2 -3.38 -2.90 18.51
N ASP A 3 -2.51 -3.90 18.51
CA ASP A 3 -1.26 -3.83 17.71
C ASP A 3 -1.35 -4.44 16.30
N ARG A 4 -2.47 -5.08 15.97
CA ARG A 4 -2.61 -5.84 14.70
C ARG A 4 -3.40 -5.12 13.60
N ARG A 5 -3.96 -3.94 13.87
CA ARG A 5 -4.79 -3.22 12.87
C ARG A 5 -4.00 -2.33 11.92
N ARG A 6 -2.68 -2.18 12.12
CA ARG A 6 -1.89 -1.10 11.52
C ARG A 6 -1.06 -1.44 10.29
N LEU A 7 -1.05 -2.69 9.84
CA LEU A 7 -0.08 -3.14 8.81
C LEU A 7 -0.53 -2.97 7.34
N HIS A 8 -1.68 -2.42 7.02
CA HIS A 8 -2.34 -2.75 5.77
C HIS A 8 -2.55 -1.65 4.71
N ALA A 9 -2.01 -0.45 4.85
CA ALA A 9 -2.32 0.64 3.93
C ALA A 9 -1.21 1.06 2.94
N LEU A 10 -0.06 0.41 2.92
CA LEU A 10 1.11 0.93 2.21
C LEU A 10 1.51 0.25 0.92
N CYS A 11 1.15 -0.99 0.69
CA CYS A 11 1.54 -1.68 -0.54
C CYS A 11 0.89 -1.10 -1.80
N CYS A 12 -0.29 -0.49 -1.66
CA CYS A 12 -1.02 0.09 -2.78
C CYS A 12 -0.45 1.40 -3.36
N LEU A 13 0.47 2.05 -2.68
CA LEU A 13 1.11 3.28 -3.21
C LEU A 13 2.16 3.00 -4.30
N THR A 14 2.58 1.78 -4.44
CA THR A 14 3.71 1.43 -5.31
C THR A 14 3.36 1.13 -6.76
N CYS A 15 2.14 0.67 -7.06
CA CYS A 15 1.68 0.47 -8.43
C CYS A 15 1.41 1.77 -9.18
N LEU A 16 1.43 2.91 -8.51
CA LEU A 16 1.06 4.21 -9.09
C LEU A 16 2.10 4.78 -10.06
N PHE A 17 3.34 4.36 -10.00
CA PHE A 17 4.41 4.95 -10.83
C PHE A 17 4.59 4.32 -12.20
N CYS A 18 4.04 3.12 -12.47
CA CYS A 18 4.16 2.49 -13.80
C CYS A 18 3.20 3.04 -14.86
N ALA A 19 2.11 3.72 -14.50
CA ALA A 19 1.06 4.11 -15.44
C ALA A 19 1.22 5.51 -16.09
N ILE A 20 2.17 6.33 -15.67
CA ILE A 20 2.29 7.73 -16.16
C ILE A 20 3.15 7.88 -17.42
N PHE A 21 3.76 6.82 -17.95
CA PHE A 21 4.73 6.93 -19.05
C PHE A 21 4.24 6.52 -20.46
N LEU A 22 2.93 6.36 -20.70
CA LEU A 22 2.43 6.06 -22.04
C LEU A 22 1.29 6.99 -22.48
N VAL A 23 1.62 8.24 -22.80
CA VAL A 23 0.89 8.99 -23.84
C VAL A 23 1.92 9.76 -24.65
N GLY A 24 2.30 9.16 -25.78
CA GLY A 24 3.16 9.77 -26.78
C GLY A 24 2.37 10.46 -27.86
N GLY A 25 2.77 11.66 -28.19
CA GLY A 25 2.98 12.18 -29.50
C GLY A 25 1.84 12.29 -30.52
N VAL A 26 1.41 13.54 -30.77
CA VAL A 26 1.03 13.98 -32.11
C VAL A 26 1.89 15.20 -32.44
N GLY A 27 2.65 15.12 -33.53
CA GLY A 27 3.63 16.10 -33.91
C GLY A 27 3.05 17.38 -34.54
N CYS A 28 3.75 18.48 -34.31
CA CYS A 28 3.82 19.59 -35.20
C CYS A 28 5.28 19.99 -35.33
N SER A 29 5.76 20.04 -36.56
CA SER A 29 7.13 20.45 -36.93
C SER A 29 7.34 21.94 -36.66
N SER A 30 8.17 22.24 -35.69
CA SER A 30 8.91 23.47 -35.59
C SER A 30 10.37 23.11 -35.26
N THR A 31 11.30 23.73 -35.96
CA THR A 31 12.76 23.58 -35.82
C THR A 31 13.17 23.43 -34.37
N PRO A 32 13.95 22.39 -34.00
CA PRO A 32 14.39 22.25 -32.64
C PRO A 32 15.43 23.30 -32.33
N THR A 33 15.08 24.31 -31.55
CA THR A 33 16.06 24.94 -30.68
C THR A 33 16.65 23.82 -29.85
N GLU A 34 17.95 23.60 -29.87
CA GLU A 34 18.65 22.70 -28.97
C GLU A 34 18.37 23.10 -27.52
N GLN A 35 17.21 22.69 -27.00
CA GLN A 35 17.03 22.53 -25.57
C GLN A 35 18.01 21.47 -25.17
N SER A 36 19.04 21.86 -24.45
CA SER A 36 19.97 21.00 -23.74
C SER A 36 19.20 19.84 -23.13
N ARG A 37 19.16 18.68 -23.82
CA ARG A 37 18.87 17.42 -23.18
C ARG A 37 19.92 17.29 -22.10
N SER A 38 19.54 17.49 -20.84
CA SER A 38 20.42 17.16 -19.73
C SER A 38 20.91 15.74 -20.02
N LYS A 39 22.22 15.52 -20.09
CA LYS A 39 22.77 14.18 -20.27
C LYS A 39 22.20 13.35 -19.13
N VAL A 40 21.37 12.38 -19.49
CA VAL A 40 20.86 11.40 -18.52
C VAL A 40 22.08 10.73 -17.90
N ASP A 41 22.22 10.83 -16.58
CA ASP A 41 23.31 10.18 -15.88
C ASP A 41 23.02 8.68 -15.83
N GLU A 42 23.76 7.89 -16.61
CA GLU A 42 23.53 6.46 -16.79
C GLU A 42 23.70 5.68 -15.46
N GLU A 43 24.56 6.15 -14.58
CA GLU A 43 24.77 5.52 -13.27
C GLU A 43 23.57 5.72 -12.37
N PHE A 44 23.06 6.95 -12.27
CA PHE A 44 21.84 7.26 -11.53
C PHE A 44 20.66 6.43 -12.03
N GLU A 45 20.42 6.45 -13.33
CA GLU A 45 19.31 5.72 -13.96
C GLU A 45 19.39 4.20 -13.75
N ARG A 46 20.59 3.63 -13.89
CA ARG A 46 20.80 2.19 -13.67
C ARG A 46 20.53 1.82 -12.23
N THR A 47 21.04 2.61 -11.28
CA THR A 47 20.90 2.34 -9.85
C THR A 47 19.44 2.51 -9.40
N SER A 48 18.76 3.56 -9.88
CA SER A 48 17.34 3.80 -9.60
C SER A 48 16.44 2.70 -10.16
N ARG A 49 16.72 2.21 -11.37
CA ARG A 49 15.99 1.06 -11.93
C ARG A 49 16.22 -0.22 -11.13
N ALA A 50 17.46 -0.50 -10.72
CA ALA A 50 17.76 -1.66 -9.88
C ALA A 50 17.06 -1.57 -8.51
N ALA A 51 17.00 -0.37 -7.92
CA ALA A 51 16.29 -0.11 -6.67
C ALA A 51 14.77 -0.39 -6.80
N ARG A 52 14.17 0.09 -7.90
CA ARG A 52 12.75 -0.17 -8.20
C ARG A 52 12.48 -1.66 -8.37
N MET A 53 13.31 -2.37 -9.14
CA MET A 53 13.18 -3.82 -9.30
C MET A 53 13.30 -4.57 -7.96
N ALA A 54 14.21 -4.14 -7.08
CA ALA A 54 14.33 -4.73 -5.75
C ALA A 54 13.06 -4.47 -4.92
N PHE A 55 12.51 -3.27 -5.00
CA PHE A 55 11.27 -2.89 -4.34
C PHE A 55 10.08 -3.72 -4.85
N ASP A 56 9.88 -3.82 -6.17
CA ASP A 56 8.79 -4.58 -6.81
C ASP A 56 8.84 -6.08 -6.46
N ASN A 57 10.04 -6.59 -6.13
CA ASN A 57 10.24 -7.95 -5.65
C ASN A 57 10.15 -8.09 -4.10
N GLY A 58 9.69 -7.08 -3.38
CA GLY A 58 9.57 -7.10 -1.92
C GLY A 58 10.90 -7.02 -1.16
N LYS A 59 12.03 -6.84 -1.86
CA LYS A 59 13.37 -6.78 -1.26
C LYS A 59 13.67 -5.37 -0.74
N PHE A 60 12.85 -4.88 0.19
CA PHE A 60 12.91 -3.49 0.68
C PHE A 60 14.27 -3.08 1.22
N GLN A 61 14.97 -3.97 1.93
CA GLN A 61 16.31 -3.66 2.47
C GLN A 61 17.33 -3.42 1.34
N GLN A 62 17.25 -4.21 0.27
CA GLN A 62 18.09 -4.03 -0.92
C GLN A 62 17.71 -2.75 -1.66
N ALA A 63 16.42 -2.47 -1.81
CA ALA A 63 15.93 -1.24 -2.41
C ALA A 63 16.43 0.00 -1.65
N VAL A 64 16.39 0.01 -0.31
CA VAL A 64 16.96 1.08 0.52
C VAL A 64 18.44 1.29 0.23
N SER A 65 19.24 0.22 0.14
CA SER A 65 20.67 0.33 -0.18
C SER A 65 20.91 0.97 -1.53
N LEU A 66 20.15 0.55 -2.56
CA LEU A 66 20.29 1.06 -3.92
C LEU A 66 19.77 2.50 -4.06
N TYR A 67 18.64 2.85 -3.43
CA TYR A 67 18.16 4.24 -3.44
C TYR A 67 19.08 5.20 -2.67
N ASN A 68 19.80 4.74 -1.63
CA ASN A 68 20.83 5.56 -1.01
C ASN A 68 21.99 5.83 -1.99
N GLN A 69 22.44 4.84 -2.78
CA GLN A 69 23.45 5.06 -3.81
C GLN A 69 22.96 6.03 -4.89
N ALA A 70 21.70 5.90 -5.34
CA ALA A 70 21.10 6.84 -6.28
C ALA A 70 21.03 8.27 -5.70
N LEU A 71 20.68 8.40 -4.42
CA LEU A 71 20.62 9.69 -3.73
C LEU A 71 22.00 10.37 -3.66
N GLU A 72 23.05 9.63 -3.29
CA GLU A 72 24.42 10.18 -3.31
C GLU A 72 24.80 10.66 -4.71
N ARG A 73 24.44 9.91 -5.75
CA ARG A 73 24.68 10.33 -7.13
C ARG A 73 23.86 11.56 -7.49
N ALA A 74 22.61 11.66 -7.07
CA ALA A 74 21.74 12.81 -7.30
C ALA A 74 22.31 14.09 -6.67
N TYR A 75 22.92 13.98 -5.47
CA TYR A 75 23.63 15.10 -4.85
C TYR A 75 24.89 15.52 -5.63
N VAL A 76 25.66 14.57 -6.18
CA VAL A 76 26.80 14.89 -7.05
C VAL A 76 26.37 15.65 -8.30
N LEU A 77 25.19 15.32 -8.84
CA LEU A 77 24.61 15.97 -10.02
C LEU A 77 23.96 17.32 -9.69
N ASP A 78 23.75 17.65 -8.42
CA ASP A 78 22.95 18.79 -7.95
C ASP A 78 21.57 18.86 -8.62
N ASP A 79 20.97 17.67 -8.85
CA ASP A 79 19.66 17.52 -9.49
C ASP A 79 18.57 17.43 -8.42
N LEU A 80 17.83 18.53 -8.24
CA LEU A 80 16.76 18.61 -7.25
C LEU A 80 15.70 17.51 -7.43
N ASN A 81 15.28 17.24 -8.66
CA ASN A 81 14.25 16.23 -8.91
C ASN A 81 14.76 14.84 -8.55
N ALA A 82 15.97 14.51 -8.97
CA ALA A 82 16.60 13.23 -8.62
C ALA A 82 16.78 13.05 -7.10
N ILE A 83 17.13 14.13 -6.38
CA ILE A 83 17.26 14.14 -4.92
C ILE A 83 15.89 13.90 -4.26
N VAL A 84 14.87 14.66 -4.66
CA VAL A 84 13.50 14.56 -4.12
C VAL A 84 12.91 13.16 -4.38
N ASP A 85 13.04 12.66 -5.62
CA ASP A 85 12.55 11.32 -6.00
C ASP A 85 13.27 10.21 -5.22
N SER A 86 14.58 10.33 -5.03
CA SER A 86 15.34 9.34 -4.25
C SER A 86 14.94 9.35 -2.78
N GLN A 87 14.75 10.53 -2.17
CA GLN A 87 14.26 10.66 -0.80
C GLN A 87 12.83 10.09 -0.64
N TYR A 88 11.95 10.37 -1.59
CA TYR A 88 10.60 9.82 -1.64
C TYR A 88 10.62 8.29 -1.67
N ASN A 89 11.36 7.70 -2.60
CA ASN A 89 11.43 6.25 -2.74
C ASN A 89 12.09 5.57 -1.53
N LEU A 90 13.08 6.21 -0.90
CA LEU A 90 13.64 5.77 0.38
C LEU A 90 12.58 5.76 1.48
N ALA A 91 11.77 6.81 1.58
CA ALA A 91 10.68 6.88 2.57
C ALA A 91 9.66 5.77 2.35
N VAL A 92 9.29 5.48 1.09
CA VAL A 92 8.40 4.37 0.73
C VAL A 92 8.98 3.02 1.18
N CYS A 93 10.25 2.74 0.83
CA CYS A 93 10.91 1.48 1.22
C CYS A 93 11.01 1.33 2.75
N LEU A 94 11.38 2.41 3.46
CA LEU A 94 11.48 2.43 4.92
C LEU A 94 10.13 2.23 5.60
N THR A 95 9.05 2.69 4.97
CA THR A 95 7.69 2.47 5.44
C THR A 95 7.30 1.00 5.31
N GLY A 96 7.65 0.35 4.21
CA GLY A 96 7.49 -1.10 4.02
C GLY A 96 8.26 -1.92 5.06
N LEU A 97 9.40 -1.41 5.53
CA LEU A 97 10.19 -1.99 6.64
C LEU A 97 9.69 -1.60 8.04
N ASN A 98 8.54 -0.94 8.17
CA ASN A 98 8.00 -0.40 9.43
C ASN A 98 8.96 0.57 10.16
N SER A 99 9.93 1.14 9.45
CA SER A 99 10.91 2.10 9.97
C SER A 99 10.40 3.54 9.86
N TYR A 100 9.22 3.80 10.45
CA TYR A 100 8.44 5.04 10.24
C TYR A 100 9.19 6.31 10.59
N VAL A 101 10.00 6.31 11.66
CA VAL A 101 10.79 7.48 12.06
C VAL A 101 11.79 7.85 10.97
N LYS A 102 12.52 6.86 10.43
CA LYS A 102 13.47 7.07 9.34
C LYS A 102 12.76 7.48 8.04
N ALA A 103 11.57 6.92 7.79
CA ALA A 103 10.76 7.31 6.65
C ALA A 103 10.36 8.80 6.70
N LEU A 104 9.89 9.28 7.87
CA LEU A 104 9.59 10.71 8.07
C LEU A 104 10.82 11.61 7.93
N GLU A 105 12.00 11.15 8.37
CA GLU A 105 13.25 11.90 8.14
C GLU A 105 13.50 12.12 6.66
N ARG A 106 13.29 11.10 5.81
CA ARG A 106 13.44 11.21 4.36
C ARG A 106 12.40 12.16 3.74
N VAL A 107 11.15 12.07 4.16
CA VAL A 107 10.10 13.01 3.74
C VAL A 107 10.49 14.46 4.12
N ASN A 108 10.94 14.68 5.34
CA ASN A 108 11.34 16.01 5.80
C ASN A 108 12.56 16.55 5.03
N GLN A 109 13.54 15.70 4.68
CA GLN A 109 14.66 16.06 3.84
C GLN A 109 14.19 16.48 2.43
N SER A 110 13.30 15.70 1.80
CA SER A 110 12.67 16.05 0.53
C SER A 110 11.97 17.42 0.59
N LYS A 111 11.17 17.67 1.63
CA LYS A 111 10.49 18.96 1.85
C LYS A 111 11.47 20.11 2.04
N ALA A 112 12.60 19.89 2.72
CA ALA A 112 13.63 20.91 2.93
C ALA A 112 14.34 21.27 1.62
N GLU A 113 14.60 20.28 0.74
CA GLU A 113 15.17 20.54 -0.60
C GLU A 113 14.22 21.40 -1.45
N LEU A 114 12.94 21.04 -1.49
CA LEU A 114 11.92 21.80 -2.20
C LEU A 114 11.80 23.24 -1.66
N ALA A 115 11.82 23.41 -0.35
CA ALA A 115 11.76 24.72 0.28
C ALA A 115 12.99 25.60 -0.08
N ARG A 116 14.19 25.02 -0.10
CA ARG A 116 15.41 25.72 -0.57
C ARG A 116 15.28 26.20 -2.01
N ALA A 117 14.67 25.39 -2.85
CA ALA A 117 14.41 25.72 -4.26
C ALA A 117 13.17 26.61 -4.45
N LYS A 118 12.48 27.01 -3.38
CA LYS A 118 11.21 27.78 -3.40
C LYS A 118 10.13 27.09 -4.24
N GLN A 119 10.10 25.76 -4.22
CA GLN A 119 9.09 24.96 -4.87
C GLN A 119 8.01 24.54 -3.85
N ASN A 120 6.79 24.36 -4.34
CA ASN A 120 5.69 23.82 -3.54
C ASN A 120 5.91 22.34 -3.26
N ILE A 121 5.40 21.88 -2.12
CA ILE A 121 5.43 20.44 -1.78
C ILE A 121 4.39 19.74 -2.65
N PRO A 122 4.76 18.72 -3.45
CA PRO A 122 3.82 17.92 -4.22
C PRO A 122 2.86 17.12 -3.34
N ALA A 123 1.65 16.88 -3.85
CA ALA A 123 0.60 16.20 -3.10
C ALA A 123 0.93 14.73 -2.78
N ASP A 124 1.73 14.06 -3.57
CA ASP A 124 2.21 12.69 -3.32
C ASP A 124 3.14 12.62 -2.11
N ILE A 125 4.00 13.62 -1.89
CA ILE A 125 4.86 13.73 -0.70
C ILE A 125 4.00 13.94 0.55
N LEU A 126 2.98 14.80 0.49
CA LEU A 126 2.04 14.99 1.60
C LEU A 126 1.24 13.72 1.89
N LEU A 127 0.82 13.00 0.85
CA LEU A 127 0.10 11.74 1.00
C LEU A 127 0.98 10.65 1.62
N LEU A 128 2.24 10.56 1.20
CA LEU A 128 3.21 9.65 1.82
C LEU A 128 3.41 9.98 3.30
N GLU A 129 3.59 11.26 3.64
CA GLU A 129 3.70 11.71 5.02
C GLU A 129 2.46 11.33 5.84
N ALA A 130 1.26 11.63 5.32
CA ALA A 130 -0.01 11.26 5.96
C ALA A 130 -0.13 9.77 6.19
N THR A 131 0.29 8.97 5.21
CA THR A 131 0.29 7.51 5.29
C THR A 131 1.24 6.99 6.38
N ILE A 132 2.46 7.53 6.46
CA ILE A 132 3.43 7.17 7.50
C ILE A 132 2.88 7.52 8.89
N ILE A 133 2.33 8.72 9.05
CA ILE A 133 1.74 9.21 10.30
C ILE A 133 0.53 8.37 10.71
N TYR A 134 -0.32 7.99 9.77
CA TYR A 134 -1.41 7.03 9.98
C TYR A 134 -0.87 5.69 10.53
N ARG A 135 0.18 5.15 9.91
CA ARG A 135 0.83 3.90 10.34
C ARG A 135 1.44 3.99 11.75
N MET A 136 1.84 5.18 12.17
CA MET A 136 2.27 5.46 13.55
C MET A 136 1.09 5.57 14.54
N GLY A 137 -0.15 5.51 14.06
CA GLY A 137 -1.40 5.61 14.83
C GLY A 137 -1.77 7.04 15.23
N LYS A 138 -1.19 8.04 14.58
CA LYS A 138 -1.50 9.45 14.80
C LYS A 138 -2.61 9.88 13.85
N LEU A 139 -3.84 9.44 14.15
CA LEU A 139 -4.97 9.57 13.24
C LEU A 139 -5.33 11.04 12.94
N ASP A 140 -5.25 11.91 13.95
CA ASP A 140 -5.60 13.33 13.80
C ASP A 140 -4.58 14.08 12.94
N ASP A 141 -3.28 13.83 13.17
CA ASP A 141 -2.22 14.44 12.37
C ASP A 141 -2.29 13.97 10.90
N ALA A 142 -2.54 12.66 10.68
CA ALA A 142 -2.72 12.10 9.33
C ALA A 142 -3.93 12.73 8.63
N TRP A 143 -5.04 12.91 9.35
CA TRP A 143 -6.24 13.56 8.81
C TRP A 143 -5.94 14.99 8.35
N GLN A 144 -5.29 15.79 9.19
CA GLN A 144 -4.94 17.19 8.86
C GLN A 144 -4.09 17.27 7.58
N LEU A 145 -3.16 16.34 7.38
CA LEU A 145 -2.39 16.29 6.13
C LEU A 145 -3.28 16.01 4.92
N THR A 146 -4.25 15.13 5.04
CA THR A 146 -5.22 14.90 3.94
C THR A 146 -6.06 16.13 3.64
N ASP A 147 -6.38 16.95 4.64
CA ASP A 147 -7.08 18.23 4.44
C ASP A 147 -6.22 19.25 3.70
N MET A 148 -4.89 19.13 3.74
CA MET A 148 -3.99 19.97 2.94
C MET A 148 -3.92 19.51 1.47
N ILE A 149 -4.21 18.23 1.19
CA ILE A 149 -4.17 17.66 -0.16
C ILE A 149 -5.46 17.99 -0.94
N LEU A 150 -6.61 17.96 -0.28
CA LEU A 150 -7.95 17.97 -0.92
C LEU A 150 -8.62 19.33 -1.17
N PRO A 151 -8.03 20.52 -0.93
CA PRO A 151 -8.72 21.79 -1.18
C PRO A 151 -9.18 21.95 -2.64
N ASP A 152 -8.45 21.38 -3.59
CA ASP A 152 -8.80 21.37 -5.02
C ASP A 152 -8.62 19.97 -5.62
N PRO A 153 -9.52 19.02 -5.30
CA PRO A 153 -9.39 17.62 -5.74
C PRO A 153 -9.45 17.47 -7.27
N GLY A 154 -10.02 18.46 -7.98
CA GLY A 154 -10.09 18.45 -9.44
C GLY A 154 -8.75 18.64 -10.12
N ARG A 155 -7.75 19.19 -9.42
CA ARG A 155 -6.37 19.35 -9.91
C ARG A 155 -5.47 18.16 -9.62
N LEU A 156 -5.91 17.25 -8.79
CA LEU A 156 -5.16 16.05 -8.45
C LEU A 156 -5.31 14.99 -9.53
N SER A 157 -4.27 14.19 -9.75
CA SER A 157 -4.42 12.95 -10.50
C SER A 157 -5.47 12.05 -9.81
N GLU A 158 -6.17 11.22 -10.58
CA GLU A 158 -7.12 10.25 -10.01
C GLU A 158 -6.49 9.44 -8.88
N ALA A 159 -5.27 9.00 -9.12
CA ALA A 159 -4.53 8.19 -8.20
C ALA A 159 -4.30 8.88 -6.83
N ILE A 160 -3.80 10.12 -6.81
CA ILE A 160 -3.56 10.86 -5.56
C ILE A 160 -4.89 11.14 -4.87
N ARG A 161 -5.90 11.57 -5.60
CA ARG A 161 -7.23 11.84 -5.07
C ARG A 161 -7.85 10.59 -4.43
N SER A 162 -7.86 9.47 -5.16
CA SER A 162 -8.46 8.22 -4.66
C SER A 162 -7.68 7.66 -3.48
N LYS A 163 -6.36 7.65 -3.51
CA LYS A 163 -5.55 7.20 -2.36
C LYS A 163 -5.73 8.10 -1.14
N THR A 164 -5.98 9.40 -1.33
CA THR A 164 -6.27 10.31 -0.22
C THR A 164 -7.63 9.98 0.40
N TYR A 165 -8.69 9.77 -0.41
CA TYR A 165 -9.99 9.35 0.11
C TYR A 165 -9.93 7.96 0.75
N PHE A 166 -9.18 7.03 0.18
CA PHE A 166 -8.96 5.73 0.80
C PHE A 166 -8.32 5.85 2.19
N LEU A 167 -7.25 6.63 2.33
CA LEU A 167 -6.61 6.87 3.63
C LEU A 167 -7.58 7.50 4.63
N ARG A 168 -8.39 8.48 4.21
CA ARG A 168 -9.44 9.07 5.04
C ARG A 168 -10.48 8.05 5.48
N GLY A 169 -10.88 7.16 4.58
CA GLY A 169 -11.78 6.05 4.89
C GLY A 169 -11.20 5.10 5.94
N LEU A 170 -9.91 4.76 5.83
CA LEU A 170 -9.23 3.95 6.84
C LEU A 170 -9.20 4.66 8.21
N ILE A 171 -8.89 5.96 8.23
CA ILE A 171 -8.89 6.76 9.46
C ILE A 171 -10.29 6.82 10.07
N ALA A 172 -11.32 7.05 9.25
CA ALA A 172 -12.71 7.09 9.70
C ALA A 172 -13.14 5.74 10.31
N GLY A 173 -12.78 4.63 9.65
CA GLY A 173 -13.03 3.29 10.18
C GLY A 173 -12.33 3.01 11.52
N GLU A 174 -11.10 3.50 11.73
CA GLU A 174 -10.40 3.35 13.02
C GLU A 174 -10.96 4.24 14.13
N ARG A 175 -11.67 5.31 13.77
CA ARG A 175 -12.40 6.20 14.69
C ARG A 175 -13.83 5.74 14.98
N ASP A 176 -14.27 4.65 14.35
CA ASP A 176 -15.66 4.20 14.36
C ASP A 176 -16.65 5.28 13.81
N ASP A 177 -16.15 6.20 12.96
CA ASP A 177 -16.99 7.22 12.29
C ASP A 177 -17.58 6.65 10.99
N ILE A 178 -18.66 5.88 11.14
CA ILE A 178 -19.38 5.23 10.05
C ILE A 178 -19.87 6.25 9.01
N ASN A 179 -20.32 7.43 9.44
CA ASN A 179 -20.84 8.45 8.54
C ASN A 179 -19.72 9.03 7.65
N GLN A 180 -18.56 9.28 8.23
CA GLN A 180 -17.41 9.75 7.46
C GLN A 180 -16.88 8.67 6.54
N LEU A 181 -16.78 7.40 6.99
CA LEU A 181 -16.38 6.27 6.15
C LEU A 181 -17.27 6.15 4.90
N ARG A 182 -18.60 6.27 5.08
CA ARG A 182 -19.55 6.26 3.96
C ARG A 182 -19.33 7.43 2.97
N LYS A 183 -19.02 8.62 3.48
CA LYS A 183 -18.69 9.78 2.62
C LYS A 183 -17.44 9.55 1.79
N GLU A 184 -16.39 8.97 2.39
CA GLU A 184 -15.14 8.72 1.68
C GLU A 184 -15.33 7.66 0.57
N ILE A 185 -16.15 6.63 0.80
CA ILE A 185 -16.51 5.65 -0.24
C ILE A 185 -17.24 6.33 -1.41
N VAL A 186 -18.19 7.22 -1.12
CA VAL A 186 -18.89 8.00 -2.16
C VAL A 186 -17.92 8.90 -2.92
N SER A 187 -16.97 9.53 -2.23
CA SER A 187 -15.97 10.41 -2.84
C SER A 187 -14.97 9.67 -3.74
N LEU A 188 -14.72 8.39 -3.49
CA LEU A 188 -13.94 7.53 -4.38
C LEU A 188 -14.62 7.34 -5.75
N GLY A 189 -15.95 7.30 -5.79
CA GLY A 189 -16.71 7.07 -7.01
C GLY A 189 -16.43 5.68 -7.60
N GLU A 190 -16.32 5.62 -8.94
CA GLU A 190 -15.96 4.41 -9.70
C GLU A 190 -14.51 4.53 -10.20
N PRO A 191 -13.54 3.94 -9.51
CA PRO A 191 -12.13 4.07 -9.88
C PRO A 191 -11.77 3.34 -11.18
N SER A 192 -10.87 3.93 -11.96
CA SER A 192 -10.53 3.43 -13.31
C SER A 192 -9.59 2.23 -13.31
N THR A 193 -8.72 2.11 -12.29
CA THR A 193 -7.72 1.02 -12.20
C THR A 193 -8.16 -0.10 -11.26
N VAL A 194 -7.64 -1.30 -11.47
CA VAL A 194 -7.94 -2.47 -10.64
C VAL A 194 -7.53 -2.24 -9.18
N GLY A 195 -6.33 -1.70 -8.96
CA GLY A 195 -5.83 -1.42 -7.61
C GLY A 195 -6.67 -0.39 -6.85
N LEU A 196 -7.16 0.66 -7.53
CA LEU A 196 -8.05 1.64 -6.91
C LEU A 196 -9.46 1.07 -6.64
N ARG A 197 -9.93 0.13 -7.48
CA ARG A 197 -11.18 -0.61 -7.20
C ARG A 197 -11.03 -1.47 -5.96
N ALA A 198 -9.88 -2.14 -5.80
CA ALA A 198 -9.57 -2.89 -4.58
C ALA A 198 -9.64 -2.00 -3.32
N ASP A 199 -9.07 -0.78 -3.38
CA ASP A 199 -9.16 0.18 -2.28
C ASP A 199 -10.61 0.50 -1.91
N ARG A 200 -11.45 0.73 -2.92
CA ARG A 200 -12.88 1.04 -2.71
C ARG A 200 -13.61 -0.14 -2.06
N GLU A 201 -13.44 -1.33 -2.59
CA GLU A 201 -14.08 -2.54 -2.05
C GLU A 201 -13.59 -2.86 -0.62
N GLU A 202 -12.33 -2.59 -0.30
CA GLU A 202 -11.85 -2.71 1.06
C GLU A 202 -12.62 -1.79 2.03
N LEU A 203 -12.85 -0.53 1.65
CA LEU A 203 -13.65 0.38 2.48
C LEU A 203 -15.12 -0.05 2.57
N VAL A 204 -15.70 -0.58 1.50
CA VAL A 204 -17.06 -1.15 1.52
C VAL A 204 -17.12 -2.31 2.51
N GLY A 205 -16.17 -3.24 2.46
CA GLY A 205 -16.08 -4.34 3.40
C GLY A 205 -15.91 -3.88 4.86
N ARG A 206 -15.11 -2.84 5.10
CA ARG A 206 -14.92 -2.24 6.43
C ARG A 206 -16.20 -1.57 6.93
N LEU A 207 -16.93 -0.88 6.06
CA LEU A 207 -18.24 -0.30 6.38
C LEU A 207 -19.24 -1.38 6.76
N ALA A 208 -19.36 -2.42 5.93
CA ALA A 208 -20.25 -3.55 6.18
C ALA A 208 -19.91 -4.26 7.51
N MET A 209 -18.62 -4.42 7.84
CA MET A 209 -18.16 -4.92 9.15
C MET A 209 -18.63 -4.06 10.31
N ALA A 210 -18.53 -2.73 10.17
CA ALA A 210 -18.93 -1.78 11.21
C ALA A 210 -20.45 -1.77 11.42
N GLU A 211 -21.22 -2.05 10.37
CA GLU A 211 -22.69 -2.14 10.40
C GLU A 211 -23.21 -3.52 10.82
N GLY A 212 -22.33 -4.54 10.96
CA GLY A 212 -22.72 -5.91 11.26
C GLY A 212 -23.27 -6.70 10.07
N ASN A 213 -23.09 -6.18 8.86
CA ASN A 213 -23.53 -6.79 7.59
C ASN A 213 -22.48 -7.81 7.10
N TRP A 214 -22.30 -8.90 7.89
CA TRP A 214 -21.18 -9.84 7.71
C TRP A 214 -21.10 -10.46 6.31
N ASN A 215 -22.23 -10.77 5.66
CA ASN A 215 -22.20 -11.35 4.32
C ASN A 215 -21.68 -10.35 3.28
N GLU A 216 -22.14 -9.11 3.34
CA GLU A 216 -21.64 -8.03 2.47
C GLU A 216 -20.15 -7.77 2.70
N ALA A 217 -19.72 -7.80 3.96
CA ALA A 217 -18.30 -7.67 4.29
C ALA A 217 -17.45 -8.81 3.69
N ILE A 218 -17.94 -10.06 3.74
CA ILE A 218 -17.27 -11.21 3.14
C ILE A 218 -17.13 -11.01 1.64
N ASP A 219 -18.21 -10.67 0.96
CA ASP A 219 -18.24 -10.51 -0.50
C ASP A 219 -17.30 -9.37 -0.94
N ALA A 220 -17.32 -8.24 -0.24
CA ALA A 220 -16.46 -7.10 -0.53
C ALA A 220 -14.96 -7.41 -0.32
N PHE A 221 -14.60 -8.10 0.76
CA PHE A 221 -13.21 -8.48 1.00
C PHE A 221 -12.72 -9.59 0.07
N ASP A 222 -13.59 -10.52 -0.34
CA ASP A 222 -13.25 -11.51 -1.38
C ASP A 222 -13.00 -10.80 -2.73
N SER A 223 -13.85 -9.84 -3.12
CA SER A 223 -13.64 -9.00 -4.30
C SER A 223 -12.34 -8.19 -4.20
N THR A 224 -12.03 -7.63 -3.02
CA THR A 224 -10.75 -6.96 -2.76
C THR A 224 -9.59 -7.91 -3.04
N ALA A 225 -9.65 -9.15 -2.53
CA ALA A 225 -8.59 -10.13 -2.73
C ALA A 225 -8.41 -10.50 -4.21
N GLU A 226 -9.50 -10.62 -4.98
CA GLU A 226 -9.46 -10.85 -6.42
C GLU A 226 -8.82 -9.68 -7.17
N PHE A 227 -9.25 -8.44 -6.90
CA PHE A 227 -8.65 -7.25 -7.51
C PHE A 227 -7.16 -7.08 -7.15
N ARG A 228 -6.74 -7.39 -5.92
CA ARG A 228 -5.33 -7.39 -5.54
C ARG A 228 -4.53 -8.46 -6.27
N GLN A 229 -5.12 -9.64 -6.49
CA GLN A 229 -4.49 -10.70 -7.27
C GLN A 229 -4.30 -10.27 -8.73
N ASP A 230 -5.30 -9.64 -9.34
CA ASP A 230 -5.24 -9.14 -10.71
C ASP A 230 -4.23 -7.97 -10.87
N ASP A 231 -4.02 -7.20 -9.80
CA ASP A 231 -3.04 -6.10 -9.75
C ASP A 231 -1.63 -6.58 -9.36
N PHE A 232 -1.44 -7.90 -9.18
CA PHE A 232 -0.20 -8.54 -8.71
C PHE A 232 0.26 -8.08 -7.32
N ASP A 233 -0.64 -7.49 -6.52
CA ASP A 233 -0.38 -7.06 -5.15
C ASP A 233 -0.70 -8.19 -4.16
N TYR A 234 0.19 -9.19 -4.12
CA TYR A 234 -0.04 -10.41 -3.35
C TYR A 234 0.00 -10.20 -1.83
N SER A 235 0.70 -9.19 -1.35
CA SER A 235 0.73 -8.86 0.08
C SER A 235 -0.62 -8.31 0.54
N GLU A 236 -1.20 -7.36 -0.21
CA GLU A 236 -2.54 -6.85 0.11
C GLU A 236 -3.66 -7.87 -0.19
N MET A 237 -3.45 -8.79 -1.14
CA MET A 237 -4.35 -9.95 -1.32
C MET A 237 -4.40 -10.81 -0.05
N VAL A 238 -3.27 -11.09 0.59
CA VAL A 238 -3.20 -11.82 1.87
C VAL A 238 -4.01 -11.10 2.95
N ASN A 239 -3.87 -9.78 3.03
CA ASN A 239 -4.58 -8.96 4.00
C ASN A 239 -6.10 -8.98 3.77
N ALA A 240 -6.53 -8.87 2.51
CA ALA A 240 -7.95 -8.95 2.13
C ALA A 240 -8.54 -10.33 2.48
N LEU A 241 -7.83 -11.42 2.19
CA LEU A 241 -8.24 -12.78 2.58
C LEU A 241 -8.39 -12.92 4.11
N ALA A 242 -7.48 -12.30 4.88
CA ALA A 242 -7.57 -12.33 6.33
C ALA A 242 -8.76 -11.50 6.86
N LEU A 243 -9.08 -10.38 6.22
CA LEU A 243 -10.28 -9.59 6.53
C LEU A 243 -11.56 -10.36 6.21
N ALA A 244 -11.63 -11.03 5.05
CA ALA A 244 -12.76 -11.91 4.69
C ALA A 244 -12.89 -13.07 5.68
N GLY A 245 -11.78 -13.67 6.11
CA GLY A 245 -11.76 -14.69 7.16
C GLY A 245 -12.35 -14.18 8.47
N ARG A 246 -11.99 -12.97 8.88
CA ARG A 246 -12.54 -12.32 10.07
C ARG A 246 -14.04 -12.05 9.95
N ALA A 247 -14.52 -11.59 8.79
CA ALA A 247 -15.93 -11.40 8.55
C ALA A 247 -16.71 -12.71 8.64
N CYS A 248 -16.14 -13.81 8.10
CA CYS A 248 -16.70 -15.15 8.24
C CYS A 248 -16.79 -15.61 9.72
N GLU A 249 -15.77 -15.32 10.54
CA GLU A 249 -15.82 -15.63 11.97
C GLU A 249 -16.96 -14.89 12.67
N GLN A 250 -17.13 -13.60 12.38
CA GLN A 250 -18.23 -12.81 12.96
C GLN A 250 -19.61 -13.33 12.50
N ALA A 251 -19.69 -13.88 11.29
CA ALA A 251 -20.90 -14.53 10.75
C ALA A 251 -21.12 -15.94 11.30
N GLY A 252 -20.22 -16.50 12.12
CA GLY A 252 -20.28 -17.88 12.61
C GLY A 252 -19.95 -18.94 11.55
N LYS A 253 -19.40 -18.56 10.39
CA LYS A 253 -19.05 -19.42 9.26
C LYS A 253 -17.62 -19.98 9.42
N LEU A 254 -17.37 -20.77 10.46
CA LEU A 254 -16.01 -21.19 10.86
C LEU A 254 -15.26 -21.97 9.78
N SER A 255 -15.93 -22.87 9.04
CA SER A 255 -15.29 -23.60 7.93
C SER A 255 -14.87 -22.67 6.80
N GLU A 256 -15.68 -21.66 6.47
CA GLU A 256 -15.35 -20.67 5.44
C GLU A 256 -14.21 -19.75 5.90
N ALA A 257 -14.21 -19.32 7.16
CA ALA A 257 -13.15 -18.53 7.76
C ALA A 257 -11.81 -19.29 7.70
N SER A 258 -11.80 -20.57 8.09
CA SER A 258 -10.59 -21.41 8.10
C SER A 258 -9.95 -21.52 6.71
N LYS A 259 -10.77 -21.66 5.65
CA LYS A 259 -10.30 -21.74 4.26
C LYS A 259 -9.63 -20.42 3.78
N ARG A 260 -10.19 -19.26 4.17
CA ARG A 260 -9.61 -17.96 3.83
C ARG A 260 -8.30 -17.72 4.55
N TYR A 261 -8.22 -18.03 5.84
CA TYR A 261 -6.97 -17.97 6.59
C TYR A 261 -5.92 -18.95 6.08
N LEU A 262 -6.32 -20.16 5.64
CA LEU A 262 -5.39 -21.10 4.98
C LEU A 262 -4.82 -20.51 3.69
N ARG A 263 -5.66 -19.89 2.84
CA ARG A 263 -5.20 -19.21 1.62
C ARG A 263 -4.25 -18.07 1.95
N ALA A 264 -4.58 -17.21 2.91
CA ALA A 264 -3.76 -16.11 3.38
C ALA A 264 -2.39 -16.63 3.89
N GLY A 265 -2.40 -17.59 4.81
CA GLY A 265 -1.17 -18.12 5.39
C GLY A 265 -0.27 -18.85 4.39
N ARG A 266 -0.86 -19.58 3.44
CA ARG A 266 -0.12 -20.23 2.36
C ARG A 266 0.53 -19.23 1.39
N SER A 267 -0.17 -18.15 1.06
CA SER A 267 0.36 -17.10 0.20
C SER A 267 1.46 -16.30 0.91
N ALA A 268 1.25 -15.89 2.15
CA ALA A 268 2.26 -15.19 2.96
C ALA A 268 3.55 -16.04 3.12
N ALA A 269 3.40 -17.35 3.34
CA ALA A 269 4.54 -18.26 3.43
C ALA A 269 5.40 -18.30 2.16
N ARG A 270 4.80 -18.11 1.00
CA ARG A 270 5.52 -18.06 -0.29
C ARG A 270 6.17 -16.71 -0.57
N GLN A 271 5.76 -15.69 0.15
CA GLN A 271 6.32 -14.33 0.12
C GLN A 271 7.39 -14.11 1.22
N GLU A 272 7.78 -15.17 1.92
CA GLU A 272 8.73 -15.14 3.04
C GLU A 272 8.25 -14.28 4.24
N GLU A 273 6.96 -13.97 4.31
CA GLU A 273 6.30 -13.30 5.42
C GLU A 273 5.96 -14.31 6.55
N ASN A 274 6.99 -15.02 7.01
CA ASN A 274 6.86 -16.21 7.87
C ASN A 274 6.05 -15.97 9.14
N ARG A 275 6.17 -14.78 9.75
CA ARG A 275 5.44 -14.43 10.97
C ARG A 275 3.93 -14.37 10.74
N ASP A 276 3.51 -13.70 9.66
CA ASP A 276 2.10 -13.54 9.34
C ASP A 276 1.52 -14.84 8.80
N ALA A 277 2.31 -15.57 8.01
CA ALA A 277 1.96 -16.92 7.58
C ALA A 277 1.63 -17.84 8.76
N LEU A 278 2.50 -17.91 9.79
CA LEU A 278 2.25 -18.72 11.00
C LEU A 278 0.98 -18.28 11.75
N ASN A 279 0.74 -16.98 11.86
CA ASN A 279 -0.47 -16.46 12.50
C ASN A 279 -1.74 -16.94 11.78
N TRP A 280 -1.78 -16.83 10.46
CA TRP A 280 -2.94 -17.21 9.66
C TRP A 280 -3.12 -18.73 9.61
N LEU A 281 -2.04 -19.50 9.48
CA LEU A 281 -2.11 -20.97 9.49
C LEU A 281 -2.58 -21.51 10.85
N ASN A 282 -2.14 -20.93 11.97
CA ASN A 282 -2.62 -21.29 13.30
C ASN A 282 -4.12 -21.00 13.44
N ARG A 283 -4.57 -19.82 12.95
CA ARG A 283 -6.00 -19.49 12.99
C ARG A 283 -6.82 -20.43 12.13
N ALA A 284 -6.33 -20.76 10.93
CA ALA A 284 -6.97 -21.71 10.03
C ALA A 284 -7.11 -23.11 10.66
N GLU A 285 -6.03 -23.64 11.27
CA GLU A 285 -6.05 -24.94 11.92
C GLU A 285 -7.07 -25.00 13.07
N MET A 286 -7.08 -23.98 13.92
CA MET A 286 -7.98 -23.90 15.06
C MET A 286 -9.45 -23.89 14.62
N LEU A 287 -9.82 -22.97 13.70
CA LEU A 287 -11.21 -22.82 13.23
C LEU A 287 -11.68 -24.04 12.43
N ALA A 288 -10.79 -24.65 11.65
CA ALA A 288 -11.10 -25.89 10.93
C ALA A 288 -11.39 -27.03 11.90
N GLY A 289 -10.62 -27.14 13.02
CA GLY A 289 -10.88 -28.09 14.08
C GLY A 289 -12.25 -27.90 14.75
N GLU A 290 -12.58 -26.63 15.08
CA GLU A 290 -13.88 -26.30 15.66
C GLU A 290 -15.05 -26.58 14.69
N ALA A 291 -14.85 -26.40 13.39
CA ALA A 291 -15.84 -26.65 12.35
C ALA A 291 -15.93 -28.12 11.90
N GLY A 292 -15.04 -28.99 12.37
CA GLY A 292 -14.94 -30.38 11.91
C GLY A 292 -14.37 -30.54 10.49
N ASP A 293 -13.73 -29.53 9.95
CA ASP A 293 -13.07 -29.54 8.62
C ASP A 293 -11.63 -30.09 8.74
N GLU A 294 -11.52 -31.41 8.93
CA GLU A 294 -10.24 -32.10 9.11
C GLU A 294 -9.29 -31.90 7.90
N SER A 295 -9.83 -31.74 6.69
CA SER A 295 -9.03 -31.49 5.48
C SER A 295 -8.27 -30.17 5.56
N THR A 296 -8.97 -29.08 5.90
CA THR A 296 -8.37 -27.74 6.05
C THR A 296 -7.40 -27.71 7.24
N ALA A 297 -7.76 -28.34 8.37
CA ALA A 297 -6.89 -28.45 9.56
C ALA A 297 -5.57 -29.17 9.22
N LYS A 298 -5.63 -30.29 8.50
CA LYS A 298 -4.44 -31.05 8.07
C LYS A 298 -3.55 -30.23 7.15
N GLN A 299 -4.12 -29.49 6.19
CA GLN A 299 -3.37 -28.65 5.29
C GLN A 299 -2.66 -27.51 6.05
N ALA A 300 -3.37 -26.79 6.93
CA ALA A 300 -2.80 -25.72 7.73
C ALA A 300 -1.62 -26.22 8.59
N ARG A 301 -1.79 -27.36 9.25
CA ARG A 301 -0.75 -28.03 10.04
C ARG A 301 0.48 -28.41 9.19
N SER A 302 0.25 -28.89 7.98
CA SER A 302 1.34 -29.26 7.05
C SER A 302 2.18 -28.05 6.64
N TYR A 303 1.53 -26.95 6.26
CA TYR A 303 2.24 -25.71 5.91
C TYR A 303 2.99 -25.10 7.10
N ARG A 304 2.39 -25.13 8.28
CA ARG A 304 3.07 -24.65 9.50
C ARG A 304 4.33 -25.45 9.80
N LYS A 305 4.25 -26.78 9.76
CA LYS A 305 5.42 -27.65 9.94
C LYS A 305 6.53 -27.39 8.92
N TRP A 306 6.14 -27.08 7.68
CA TRP A 306 7.09 -26.73 6.63
C TRP A 306 7.81 -25.41 6.93
N LEU A 307 7.11 -24.41 7.48
CA LEU A 307 7.70 -23.13 7.89
C LEU A 307 8.62 -23.24 9.12
N GLU A 308 8.30 -24.16 10.02
CA GLU A 308 9.05 -24.40 11.26
C GLU A 308 10.25 -25.36 11.05
N ALA A 309 10.36 -25.97 9.88
CA ALA A 309 11.46 -26.86 9.56
C ALA A 309 12.77 -26.04 9.41
N PRO A 310 13.90 -26.53 10.03
CA PRO A 310 15.18 -25.83 10.03
C PRO A 310 15.81 -25.71 8.64
#